data_504266281dfa5e7de89a38b19b04fa17
#
_entry.id   504266281dfa5e7de89a38b19b04fa17
#
_cell.length_a   1.000
_cell.length_b   1.000
_cell.length_c   1.000
_cell.angle_alpha   90.00
_cell.angle_beta   90.00
_cell.angle_gamma   90.00
#
_symmetry.space_group_name_H-M   'P 1'
#
loop_
_entity.id
_entity.type
_entity.pdbx_description
1 polymer ?
#
loop_
_entity_poly.entity_id
_entity_poly.type
_entity_poly.pdbx_seq_one_letter_code
_entity_poly.pdbx_strand_id
1 'polypeptide(L)'
;MARSKLPSKDDSRQNFCAVLLESYAVNERMNQIVLEHLDPAAWRAALPGSKGRTIAAVAAHVHNIRRKWVRLSAPHIKLPATLDRTRCTQTQAQAALAESAECCLQMLHEALLDQPGEAVTFLRDGWAKPWPVGVSMVAYMITHEAHHRGQICMLAHQLGFPLPAKATSEMWAWEKLWKDCGFTHPR
;
A
#
# COMPACT_ATOMS: atom_id res chain seq x y z
N MET A 1 10.06 -2.71 44.21
CA MET A 1 10.34 -2.47 42.78
C MET A 1 10.08 -3.74 42.00
N ALA A 2 8.97 -3.80 41.26
CA ALA A 2 8.64 -4.96 40.43
C ALA A 2 9.58 -4.98 39.22
N ARG A 3 10.37 -6.03 39.06
CA ARG A 3 11.15 -6.28 37.84
C ARG A 3 10.16 -6.51 36.69
N SER A 4 10.09 -5.58 35.76
CA SER A 4 9.39 -5.78 34.47
C SER A 4 9.99 -7.03 33.82
N LYS A 5 9.19 -8.06 33.65
CA LYS A 5 9.58 -9.25 32.88
C LYS A 5 9.87 -8.80 31.44
N LEU A 6 11.04 -9.09 30.92
CA LEU A 6 11.31 -8.93 29.49
C LEU A 6 10.31 -9.77 28.69
N PRO A 7 9.78 -9.25 27.58
CA PRO A 7 8.84 -9.97 26.74
C PRO A 7 9.48 -11.29 26.23
N SER A 8 8.67 -12.33 26.07
CA SER A 8 9.12 -13.58 25.48
C SER A 8 9.55 -13.36 24.02
N LYS A 9 10.32 -14.30 23.43
CA LYS A 9 10.67 -14.22 22.00
C LYS A 9 9.43 -14.22 21.09
N ASP A 10 8.36 -14.91 21.50
CA ASP A 10 7.10 -14.96 20.75
C ASP A 10 6.35 -13.63 20.83
N ASP A 11 6.29 -12.99 22.02
CA ASP A 11 5.69 -11.66 22.18
C ASP A 11 6.43 -10.61 21.33
N SER A 12 7.78 -10.68 21.32
CA SER A 12 8.61 -9.78 20.52
C SER A 12 8.39 -9.95 19.02
N ARG A 13 8.22 -11.20 18.56
CA ARG A 13 7.93 -11.51 17.16
C ARG A 13 6.54 -11.05 16.75
N GLN A 14 5.53 -11.31 17.56
CA GLN A 14 4.15 -10.86 17.33
C GLN A 14 4.09 -9.33 17.24
N ASN A 15 4.73 -8.62 18.17
CA ASN A 15 4.83 -7.17 18.13
C ASN A 15 5.49 -6.67 16.85
N PHE A 16 6.56 -7.30 16.40
CA PHE A 16 7.25 -6.93 15.15
C PHE A 16 6.35 -7.12 13.92
N CYS A 17 5.64 -8.25 13.84
CA CYS A 17 4.70 -8.52 12.75
C CYS A 17 3.52 -7.52 12.75
N ALA A 18 2.98 -7.19 13.92
CA ALA A 18 1.94 -6.17 14.05
C ALA A 18 2.41 -4.80 13.53
N VAL A 19 3.60 -4.34 13.94
CA VAL A 19 4.17 -3.07 13.47
C VAL A 19 4.38 -3.06 11.94
N LEU A 20 4.71 -4.18 11.32
CA LEU A 20 4.81 -4.27 9.87
C LEU A 20 3.46 -4.10 9.18
N LEU A 21 2.39 -4.72 9.71
CA LEU A 21 1.02 -4.56 9.20
C LEU A 21 0.56 -3.11 9.34
N GLU A 22 0.80 -2.50 10.49
CA GLU A 22 0.51 -1.10 10.75
C GLU A 22 1.27 -0.18 9.76
N SER A 23 2.54 -0.49 9.49
CA SER A 23 3.35 0.25 8.51
C SER A 23 2.76 0.16 7.09
N TYR A 24 2.21 -1.00 6.71
CA TYR A 24 1.52 -1.14 5.43
C TYR A 24 0.22 -0.33 5.38
N ALA A 25 -0.56 -0.31 6.46
CA ALA A 25 -1.77 0.51 6.56
C ALA A 25 -1.44 2.01 6.46
N VAL A 26 -0.38 2.48 7.12
CA VAL A 26 0.11 3.85 7.00
C VAL A 26 0.54 4.17 5.55
N ASN A 27 1.24 3.23 4.88
CA ASN A 27 1.60 3.39 3.47
C ASN A 27 0.35 3.54 2.58
N GLU A 28 -0.72 2.78 2.85
CA GLU A 28 -1.99 2.98 2.14
C GLU A 28 -2.60 4.34 2.41
N ARG A 29 -2.62 4.80 3.67
CA ARG A 29 -3.13 6.14 3.99
C ARG A 29 -2.38 7.24 3.22
N MET A 30 -1.06 7.10 3.04
CA MET A 30 -0.26 7.99 2.20
C MET A 30 -0.72 7.97 0.73
N ASN A 31 -1.07 6.80 0.18
CA ASN A 31 -1.58 6.69 -1.18
C ASN A 31 -2.92 7.41 -1.32
N GLN A 32 -3.82 7.26 -0.33
CA GLN A 32 -5.10 7.95 -0.31
C GLN A 32 -4.94 9.47 -0.23
N ILE A 33 -4.04 9.99 0.62
CA ILE A 33 -3.76 11.43 0.72
C ILE A 33 -3.35 12.00 -0.64
N VAL A 34 -2.50 11.32 -1.38
CA VAL A 34 -2.11 11.77 -2.74
C VAL A 34 -3.33 11.88 -3.64
N LEU A 35 -4.20 10.87 -3.67
CA LEU A 35 -5.38 10.87 -4.53
C LEU A 35 -6.44 11.89 -4.07
N GLU A 36 -6.59 12.11 -2.76
CA GLU A 36 -7.51 13.09 -2.19
C GLU A 36 -7.16 14.54 -2.60
N HIS A 37 -5.86 14.82 -2.73
CA HIS A 37 -5.36 16.18 -3.01
C HIS A 37 -4.93 16.39 -4.46
N LEU A 38 -5.04 15.35 -5.29
CA LEU A 38 -4.70 15.45 -6.70
C LEU A 38 -5.75 16.29 -7.45
N ASP A 39 -5.27 17.26 -8.22
CA ASP A 39 -6.16 18.04 -9.10
C ASP A 39 -6.80 17.11 -10.15
N PRO A 40 -8.14 17.11 -10.29
CA PRO A 40 -8.83 16.29 -11.28
C PRO A 40 -8.37 16.52 -12.72
N ALA A 41 -7.89 17.73 -13.05
CA ALA A 41 -7.36 18.03 -14.37
C ALA A 41 -6.07 17.25 -14.69
N ALA A 42 -5.27 16.89 -13.67
CA ALA A 42 -4.08 16.07 -13.83
C ALA A 42 -4.39 14.58 -14.10
N TRP A 43 -5.58 14.11 -13.70
CA TRP A 43 -5.89 12.67 -13.64
C TRP A 43 -5.60 11.90 -14.92
N ARG A 44 -5.99 12.47 -16.08
CA ARG A 44 -5.79 11.87 -17.40
C ARG A 44 -4.92 12.68 -18.32
N ALA A 45 -4.37 13.77 -17.83
CA ALA A 45 -3.46 14.60 -18.60
C ALA A 45 -2.21 13.80 -18.99
N ALA A 46 -1.68 14.11 -20.15
CA ALA A 46 -0.43 13.53 -20.66
C ALA A 46 0.55 14.65 -20.98
N LEU A 47 1.82 14.44 -20.72
CA LEU A 47 2.86 15.36 -21.11
C LEU A 47 2.95 15.42 -22.65
N PRO A 48 3.11 16.60 -23.25
CA PRO A 48 3.24 16.75 -24.70
C PRO A 48 4.35 15.84 -25.26
N GLY A 49 4.03 15.09 -26.31
CA GLY A 49 4.98 14.18 -26.95
C GLY A 49 5.33 12.91 -26.16
N SER A 50 4.80 12.74 -24.95
CA SER A 50 5.07 11.56 -24.12
C SER A 50 4.16 10.40 -24.48
N LYS A 51 4.75 9.19 -24.57
CA LYS A 51 4.04 7.91 -24.59
C LYS A 51 3.93 7.29 -23.19
N GLY A 52 4.25 8.08 -22.15
CA GLY A 52 4.22 7.65 -20.75
C GLY A 52 2.82 7.35 -20.23
N ARG A 53 2.78 6.77 -19.03
CA ARG A 53 1.52 6.47 -18.35
C ARG A 53 0.90 7.76 -17.79
N THR A 54 -0.42 7.86 -17.84
CA THR A 54 -1.17 8.88 -17.08
C THR A 54 -1.22 8.51 -15.59
N ILE A 55 -1.56 9.47 -14.74
CA ILE A 55 -1.77 9.23 -13.31
C ILE A 55 -2.86 8.16 -13.10
N ALA A 56 -3.95 8.21 -13.83
CA ALA A 56 -5.00 7.18 -13.83
C ALA A 56 -4.43 5.77 -14.10
N ALA A 57 -3.56 5.66 -15.11
CA ALA A 57 -2.95 4.38 -15.46
C ALA A 57 -1.97 3.87 -14.39
N VAL A 58 -1.28 4.76 -13.67
CA VAL A 58 -0.40 4.39 -12.55
C VAL A 58 -1.23 3.93 -11.35
N ALA A 59 -2.27 4.66 -10.97
CA ALA A 59 -3.15 4.28 -9.85
C ALA A 59 -3.85 2.93 -10.13
N ALA A 60 -4.41 2.75 -11.32
CA ALA A 60 -5.01 1.48 -11.73
C ALA A 60 -3.98 0.33 -11.74
N HIS A 61 -2.72 0.60 -12.07
CA HIS A 61 -1.65 -0.39 -12.00
C HIS A 61 -1.41 -0.85 -10.57
N VAL A 62 -1.28 0.06 -9.61
CA VAL A 62 -1.07 -0.29 -8.19
C VAL A 62 -2.20 -1.21 -7.70
N HIS A 63 -3.46 -0.81 -7.91
CA HIS A 63 -4.62 -1.64 -7.55
C HIS A 63 -4.57 -3.03 -8.20
N ASN A 64 -4.36 -3.09 -9.51
CA ASN A 64 -4.36 -4.36 -10.24
C ASN A 64 -3.19 -5.29 -9.87
N ILE A 65 -2.05 -4.74 -9.45
CA ILE A 65 -0.92 -5.51 -8.92
C ILE A 65 -1.23 -6.07 -7.53
N ARG A 66 -1.83 -5.29 -6.62
CA ARG A 66 -2.31 -5.78 -5.32
C ARG A 66 -3.23 -6.99 -5.48
N ARG A 67 -4.21 -6.89 -6.37
CA ARG A 67 -5.11 -8.00 -6.71
C ARG A 67 -4.36 -9.26 -7.19
N LYS A 68 -3.29 -9.08 -7.97
CA LYS A 68 -2.45 -10.21 -8.42
C LYS A 68 -1.71 -10.86 -7.26
N TRP A 69 -1.14 -10.07 -6.36
CA TRP A 69 -0.45 -10.61 -5.19
C TRP A 69 -1.39 -11.44 -4.32
N VAL A 70 -2.57 -10.90 -4.01
CA VAL A 70 -3.57 -11.60 -3.20
C VAL A 70 -4.07 -12.86 -3.93
N ARG A 71 -4.40 -12.78 -5.20
CA ARG A 71 -4.85 -13.94 -5.98
C ARG A 71 -3.87 -15.10 -5.97
N LEU A 72 -2.58 -14.79 -6.01
CA LEU A 72 -1.52 -15.80 -6.07
C LEU A 72 -1.14 -16.36 -4.69
N SER A 73 -1.21 -15.53 -3.67
CA SER A 73 -0.71 -15.88 -2.32
C SER A 73 -1.83 -16.27 -1.35
N ALA A 74 -3.03 -15.74 -1.54
CA ALA A 74 -4.23 -15.99 -0.72
C ALA A 74 -5.48 -16.13 -1.60
N PRO A 75 -5.60 -17.18 -2.42
CA PRO A 75 -6.66 -17.32 -3.43
C PRO A 75 -8.07 -17.43 -2.85
N HIS A 76 -8.22 -17.68 -1.56
CA HIS A 76 -9.50 -17.72 -0.84
C HIS A 76 -10.07 -16.32 -0.56
N ILE A 77 -9.26 -15.26 -0.61
CA ILE A 77 -9.72 -13.89 -0.40
C ILE A 77 -10.47 -13.40 -1.63
N LYS A 78 -11.71 -12.93 -1.41
CA LYS A 78 -12.52 -12.33 -2.47
C LYS A 78 -11.91 -11.00 -2.93
N LEU A 79 -11.62 -10.91 -4.21
CA LEU A 79 -10.96 -9.74 -4.78
C LEU A 79 -11.99 -8.71 -5.31
N PRO A 80 -11.72 -7.40 -5.15
CA PRO A 80 -12.46 -6.36 -5.84
C PRO A 80 -12.31 -6.47 -7.37
N ALA A 81 -13.11 -5.75 -8.15
CA ALA A 81 -13.02 -5.73 -9.61
C ALA A 81 -11.69 -5.11 -10.09
N THR A 82 -11.25 -5.45 -11.30
CA THR A 82 -10.10 -4.78 -11.94
C THR A 82 -10.45 -3.34 -12.31
N LEU A 83 -9.48 -2.44 -12.22
CA LEU A 83 -9.61 -1.10 -12.76
C LEU A 83 -9.13 -1.01 -14.20
N ASP A 84 -9.94 -0.36 -15.04
CA ASP A 84 -9.54 0.02 -16.38
C ASP A 84 -8.59 1.22 -16.33
N ARG A 85 -7.39 1.05 -16.89
CA ARG A 85 -6.32 2.07 -16.88
C ARG A 85 -6.66 3.36 -17.63
N THR A 86 -7.60 3.28 -18.55
CA THR A 86 -7.95 4.39 -19.44
C THR A 86 -9.27 5.06 -19.06
N ARG A 87 -10.18 4.34 -18.38
CA ARG A 87 -11.54 4.81 -18.12
C ARG A 87 -11.86 5.07 -16.66
N CYS A 88 -11.09 4.53 -15.70
CA CYS A 88 -11.37 4.73 -14.28
C CYS A 88 -11.35 6.22 -13.89
N THR A 89 -12.28 6.60 -13.05
CA THR A 89 -12.28 7.94 -12.42
C THR A 89 -11.36 7.95 -11.22
N GLN A 90 -10.99 9.15 -10.75
CA GLN A 90 -10.21 9.32 -9.52
C GLN A 90 -10.92 8.70 -8.31
N THR A 91 -12.22 8.94 -8.16
CA THR A 91 -13.04 8.36 -7.08
C THR A 91 -13.08 6.84 -7.14
N GLN A 92 -13.23 6.25 -8.35
CA GLN A 92 -13.17 4.80 -8.52
C GLN A 92 -11.80 4.24 -8.13
N ALA A 93 -10.72 4.96 -8.45
CA ALA A 93 -9.38 4.53 -8.08
C ALA A 93 -9.14 4.60 -6.56
N GLN A 94 -9.62 5.65 -5.89
CA GLN A 94 -9.57 5.78 -4.43
C GLN A 94 -10.26 4.59 -3.75
N ALA A 95 -11.51 4.32 -4.12
CA ALA A 95 -12.28 3.21 -3.55
C ALA A 95 -11.59 1.86 -3.81
N ALA A 96 -11.18 1.61 -5.04
CA ALA A 96 -10.54 0.35 -5.42
C ALA A 96 -9.18 0.14 -4.71
N LEU A 97 -8.38 1.20 -4.52
CA LEU A 97 -7.14 1.13 -3.74
C LEU A 97 -7.40 0.78 -2.28
N ALA A 98 -8.40 1.39 -1.65
CA ALA A 98 -8.80 1.04 -0.28
C ALA A 98 -9.22 -0.43 -0.18
N GLU A 99 -10.15 -0.90 -1.04
CA GLU A 99 -10.60 -2.29 -1.06
C GLU A 99 -9.45 -3.29 -1.29
N SER A 100 -8.54 -2.99 -2.22
CA SER A 100 -7.41 -3.89 -2.46
C SER A 100 -6.35 -3.85 -1.35
N ALA A 101 -6.25 -2.74 -0.61
CA ALA A 101 -5.39 -2.67 0.57
C ALA A 101 -5.93 -3.53 1.71
N GLU A 102 -7.24 -3.56 1.92
CA GLU A 102 -7.88 -4.45 2.90
C GLU A 102 -7.58 -5.92 2.58
N CYS A 103 -7.72 -6.32 1.30
CA CYS A 103 -7.36 -7.68 0.89
C CYS A 103 -5.87 -7.98 1.13
N CYS A 104 -4.98 -7.03 0.87
CA CYS A 104 -3.55 -7.18 1.15
C CYS A 104 -3.28 -7.29 2.65
N LEU A 105 -3.91 -6.46 3.48
CA LEU A 105 -3.79 -6.51 4.94
C LEU A 105 -4.27 -7.85 5.48
N GLN A 106 -5.41 -8.36 5.00
CA GLN A 106 -5.90 -9.69 5.36
C GLN A 106 -4.88 -10.77 5.01
N MET A 107 -4.38 -10.80 3.76
CA MET A 107 -3.36 -11.74 3.31
C MET A 107 -2.10 -11.69 4.18
N LEU A 108 -1.64 -10.48 4.52
CA LEU A 108 -0.45 -10.29 5.34
C LEU A 108 -0.70 -10.68 6.80
N HIS A 109 -1.87 -10.38 7.35
CA HIS A 109 -2.26 -10.76 8.71
C HIS A 109 -2.24 -12.28 8.88
N GLU A 110 -2.92 -13.00 7.98
CA GLU A 110 -2.95 -14.47 7.99
C GLU A 110 -1.53 -15.05 7.90
N ALA A 111 -0.69 -14.48 7.06
CA ALA A 111 0.68 -14.95 6.85
C ALA A 111 1.63 -14.69 8.02
N LEU A 112 1.47 -13.56 8.71
CA LEU A 112 2.43 -13.09 9.71
C LEU A 112 2.00 -13.42 11.14
N LEU A 113 0.69 -13.46 11.42
CA LEU A 113 0.14 -13.60 12.77
C LEU A 113 -0.61 -14.91 12.99
N ASP A 114 -1.42 -15.37 12.03
CA ASP A 114 -2.29 -16.52 12.24
C ASP A 114 -1.57 -17.87 12.07
N GLN A 115 -0.50 -17.91 11.29
CA GLN A 115 0.29 -19.11 11.05
C GLN A 115 1.79 -18.87 11.31
N PRO A 116 2.17 -18.52 12.55
CA PRO A 116 3.56 -18.23 12.87
C PRO A 116 4.40 -19.51 12.78
N GLY A 117 5.12 -19.67 11.70
CA GLY A 117 6.03 -20.82 11.47
C GLY A 117 5.81 -21.54 10.16
N GLU A 118 4.65 -21.45 9.54
CA GLU A 118 4.48 -21.87 8.15
C GLU A 118 4.96 -20.73 7.24
N ALA A 119 5.97 -21.03 6.43
CA ALA A 119 6.43 -20.10 5.40
C ALA A 119 5.32 -19.95 4.36
N VAL A 120 4.46 -18.95 4.53
CA VAL A 120 3.51 -18.63 3.49
C VAL A 120 4.30 -18.20 2.27
N THR A 121 4.17 -19.00 1.23
CA THR A 121 4.84 -18.78 -0.04
C THR A 121 4.14 -17.66 -0.78
N PHE A 122 4.70 -16.46 -0.72
CA PHE A 122 4.23 -15.37 -1.55
C PHE A 122 4.68 -15.58 -3.00
N LEU A 123 3.72 -15.54 -3.92
CA LEU A 123 3.97 -15.60 -5.35
C LEU A 123 3.84 -14.20 -5.95
N ARG A 124 4.81 -13.84 -6.77
CA ARG A 124 4.82 -12.59 -7.50
C ARG A 124 4.48 -12.82 -8.97
N ASP A 125 3.72 -11.89 -9.54
CA ASP A 125 3.36 -11.91 -10.95
C ASP A 125 4.59 -11.96 -11.87
N GLY A 126 4.56 -12.83 -12.87
CA GLY A 126 5.62 -13.02 -13.85
C GLY A 126 6.89 -13.72 -13.32
N TRP A 127 6.95 -14.02 -12.04
CA TRP A 127 8.08 -14.66 -11.39
C TRP A 127 7.55 -15.82 -10.55
N ALA A 128 7.40 -16.97 -11.16
CA ALA A 128 6.91 -18.20 -10.51
C ALA A 128 7.82 -18.70 -9.37
N LYS A 129 8.59 -17.83 -8.75
CA LYS A 129 9.48 -18.16 -7.63
C LYS A 129 8.83 -17.72 -6.33
N PRO A 130 8.78 -18.62 -5.34
CA PRO A 130 8.33 -18.26 -4.00
C PRO A 130 9.24 -17.16 -3.43
N TRP A 131 8.63 -16.16 -2.81
CA TRP A 131 9.37 -15.18 -2.03
C TRP A 131 9.65 -15.74 -0.64
N PRO A 132 10.87 -15.58 -0.13
CA PRO A 132 11.12 -15.94 1.23
C PRO A 132 10.37 -14.95 2.15
N VAL A 133 9.56 -15.49 3.04
CA VAL A 133 9.03 -14.89 4.26
C VAL A 133 8.23 -13.58 4.13
N GLY A 134 7.08 -13.50 4.77
CA GLY A 134 6.11 -12.40 4.76
C GLY A 134 6.68 -11.01 5.03
N VAL A 135 7.71 -10.88 5.85
CA VAL A 135 8.43 -9.63 6.11
C VAL A 135 9.00 -9.01 4.83
N SER A 136 9.66 -9.80 3.99
CA SER A 136 10.21 -9.34 2.71
C SER A 136 9.10 -8.92 1.74
N MET A 137 7.94 -9.57 1.81
CA MET A 137 6.79 -9.20 0.98
C MET A 137 6.24 -7.83 1.39
N VAL A 138 6.09 -7.54 2.69
CA VAL A 138 5.66 -6.21 3.18
C VAL A 138 6.60 -5.12 2.68
N ALA A 139 7.91 -5.31 2.84
CA ALA A 139 8.90 -4.34 2.38
C ALA A 139 8.83 -4.12 0.86
N TYR A 140 8.64 -5.20 0.09
CA TYR A 140 8.48 -5.11 -1.35
C TYR A 140 7.20 -4.35 -1.74
N MET A 141 6.07 -4.64 -1.10
CA MET A 141 4.80 -3.98 -1.36
C MET A 141 4.91 -2.47 -1.10
N ILE A 142 5.45 -2.09 0.07
CA ILE A 142 5.66 -0.67 0.43
C ILE A 142 6.59 0.01 -0.59
N THR A 143 7.71 -0.62 -0.95
CA THR A 143 8.68 -0.05 -1.91
C THR A 143 8.05 0.13 -3.30
N HIS A 144 7.31 -0.86 -3.78
CA HIS A 144 6.61 -0.79 -5.06
C HIS A 144 5.58 0.36 -5.08
N GLU A 145 4.80 0.49 -4.01
CA GLU A 145 3.77 1.52 -3.92
C GLU A 145 4.38 2.91 -3.73
N ALA A 146 5.43 3.04 -2.92
CA ALA A 146 6.17 4.29 -2.75
C ALA A 146 6.78 4.78 -4.09
N HIS A 147 7.31 3.85 -4.92
CA HIS A 147 7.79 4.17 -6.26
C HIS A 147 6.66 4.75 -7.13
N HIS A 148 5.49 4.11 -7.16
CA HIS A 148 4.36 4.59 -7.95
C HIS A 148 3.73 5.87 -7.39
N ARG A 149 3.68 6.03 -6.07
CA ARG A 149 3.28 7.28 -5.42
C ARG A 149 4.19 8.44 -5.83
N GLY A 150 5.50 8.22 -5.84
CA GLY A 150 6.47 9.19 -6.35
C GLY A 150 6.25 9.54 -7.82
N GLN A 151 5.92 8.56 -8.66
CA GLN A 151 5.57 8.80 -10.07
C GLN A 151 4.32 9.68 -10.20
N ILE A 152 3.27 9.44 -9.42
CA ILE A 152 2.05 10.25 -9.43
C ILE A 152 2.37 11.69 -9.05
N CYS A 153 3.10 11.90 -7.95
CA CYS A 153 3.49 13.25 -7.49
C CYS A 153 4.33 13.99 -8.54
N MET A 154 5.30 13.30 -9.15
CA MET A 154 6.15 13.87 -10.18
C MET A 154 5.35 14.23 -11.44
N LEU A 155 4.48 13.33 -11.91
CA LEU A 155 3.63 13.60 -13.08
C LEU A 155 2.72 14.79 -12.83
N ALA A 156 2.07 14.87 -11.67
CA ALA A 156 1.21 15.98 -11.29
C ALA A 156 2.00 17.31 -11.34
N HIS A 157 3.20 17.33 -10.78
CA HIS A 157 4.08 18.49 -10.81
C HIS A 157 4.46 18.90 -12.25
N GLN A 158 4.90 17.95 -13.08
CA GLN A 158 5.30 18.20 -14.48
C GLN A 158 4.14 18.67 -15.36
N LEU A 159 2.92 18.27 -15.05
CA LEU A 159 1.70 18.69 -15.72
C LEU A 159 1.22 20.10 -15.29
N GLY A 160 1.89 20.73 -14.32
CA GLY A 160 1.48 22.02 -13.78
C GLY A 160 0.43 21.96 -12.67
N PHE A 161 0.16 20.79 -12.12
CA PHE A 161 -0.81 20.54 -11.03
C PHE A 161 -0.11 19.94 -9.80
N PRO A 162 0.90 20.61 -9.20
CA PRO A 162 1.60 20.08 -8.05
C PRO A 162 0.65 19.83 -6.88
N LEU A 163 0.93 18.79 -6.10
CA LEU A 163 0.19 18.58 -4.86
C LEU A 163 0.38 19.79 -3.92
N PRO A 164 -0.66 20.22 -3.19
CA PRO A 164 -0.55 21.30 -2.24
C PRO A 164 0.43 20.92 -1.10
N ALA A 165 1.15 21.92 -0.57
CA ALA A 165 2.11 21.71 0.53
C ALA A 165 1.50 20.98 1.74
N LYS A 166 0.21 21.20 2.01
CA LYS A 166 -0.55 20.50 3.05
C LYS A 166 -0.50 18.97 2.83
N ALA A 167 -0.77 18.48 1.63
CA ALA A 167 -0.73 17.06 1.32
C ALA A 167 0.66 16.45 1.53
N THR A 168 1.71 17.18 1.13
CA THR A 168 3.10 16.76 1.36
C THR A 168 3.40 16.67 2.85
N SER A 169 2.98 17.67 3.64
CA SER A 169 3.18 17.63 5.10
C SER A 169 2.40 16.50 5.77
N GLU A 170 1.17 16.24 5.34
CA GLU A 170 0.33 15.17 5.87
C GLU A 170 0.92 13.79 5.63
N MET A 171 1.51 13.54 4.44
CA MET A 171 2.17 12.26 4.14
C MET A 171 3.38 11.96 5.06
N TRP A 172 4.01 12.98 5.64
CA TRP A 172 5.16 12.79 6.53
C TRP A 172 4.80 12.90 8.02
N ALA A 173 3.56 13.19 8.35
CA ALA A 173 3.08 13.27 9.71
C ALA A 173 2.78 11.87 10.29
N TRP A 174 3.81 11.02 10.43
CA TRP A 174 3.70 9.60 10.80
C TRP A 174 2.86 9.36 12.05
N GLU A 175 3.07 10.13 13.10
CA GLU A 175 2.30 9.99 14.33
C GLU A 175 0.79 10.23 14.11
N LYS A 176 0.46 11.21 13.27
CA LYS A 176 -0.93 11.47 12.88
C LYS A 176 -1.47 10.34 12.02
N LEU A 177 -0.73 9.92 11.00
CA LEU A 177 -1.13 8.82 10.11
C LEU A 177 -1.39 7.53 10.88
N TRP A 178 -0.55 7.23 11.85
CA TRP A 178 -0.71 6.07 12.72
C TRP A 178 -2.02 6.11 13.50
N LYS A 179 -2.34 7.27 14.09
CA LYS A 179 -3.61 7.51 14.79
C LYS A 179 -4.81 7.44 13.84
N ASP A 180 -4.70 8.03 12.65
CA ASP A 180 -5.75 8.02 11.64
C ASP A 180 -6.07 6.59 11.16
N CYS A 181 -5.09 5.69 11.18
CA CYS A 181 -5.27 4.26 10.94
C CYS A 181 -5.81 3.47 12.15
N GLY A 182 -6.10 4.13 13.28
CA GLY A 182 -6.64 3.50 14.48
C GLY A 182 -5.61 2.85 15.40
N PHE A 183 -4.32 3.10 15.18
CA PHE A 183 -3.24 2.54 15.99
C PHE A 183 -2.83 3.47 17.13
N THR A 184 -2.40 2.88 18.23
CA THR A 184 -1.82 3.60 19.37
C THR A 184 -0.36 3.21 19.52
N HIS A 185 0.54 4.21 19.56
CA HIS A 185 1.93 3.93 19.89
C HIS A 185 2.04 3.26 21.26
N PRO A 186 2.77 2.15 21.38
CA PRO A 186 3.23 1.72 22.70
C PRO A 186 4.10 2.82 23.27
N ARG A 187 3.79 3.28 24.49
CA ARG A 187 4.58 4.25 25.25
C ARG A 187 5.88 3.64 25.77
#